data_950e090ec60c000b44f0fba2ebaa364c
#
_entry.id   950e090ec60c000b44f0fba2ebaa364c
#
_cell.length_a   1.000
_cell.length_b   1.000
_cell.length_c   1.000
_cell.angle_alpha   90.00
_cell.angle_beta   90.00
_cell.angle_gamma   90.00
#
_symmetry.space_group_name_H-M   'P 1'
#
loop_
_entity.id
_entity.type
_entity.pdbx_description
1 polymer ?
#
loop_
_entity_poly.entity_id
_entity_poly.type
_entity_poly.pdbx_seq_one_letter_code
_entity_poly.pdbx_strand_id
1 'polypeptide(L)'
;MFDLRRSLRRIKPHRFTRPIRRRSREELSFVQPSPGPGRELLLDTCVYIDVLQGNTPAEVDALLRLRTANHLAVCVAELTRGFGQLDPRRPGTEAITRTIAQVVEDIPPHRLEAANADVVIEAGILAGLVFRLCGLQPGQEVAALNDAIVYLHAMANGQTVLTRNTRDFDAMSQIVPEGRVLFYERLG
;
A
#
# COMPACT_ATOMS: atom_id res chain seq x y z
N MET A 1 -18.49 -15.17 -10.14
CA MET A 1 -17.67 -15.42 -11.34
C MET A 1 -16.97 -14.12 -11.70
N PHE A 2 -15.62 -14.14 -11.83
CA PHE A 2 -14.83 -12.97 -12.23
C PHE A 2 -15.23 -12.46 -13.63
N ASP A 3 -15.45 -11.15 -13.79
CA ASP A 3 -15.76 -10.54 -15.07
C ASP A 3 -14.58 -9.67 -15.57
N LEU A 4 -13.68 -10.29 -16.33
CA LEU A 4 -12.53 -9.61 -16.95
C LEU A 4 -12.97 -8.43 -17.83
N ARG A 5 -14.11 -8.54 -18.52
CA ARG A 5 -14.61 -7.46 -19.38
C ARG A 5 -14.99 -6.23 -18.56
N ARG A 6 -15.53 -6.43 -17.36
CA ARG A 6 -15.84 -5.35 -16.42
C ARG A 6 -14.57 -4.61 -16.00
N SER A 7 -13.52 -5.34 -15.60
CA SER A 7 -12.22 -4.78 -15.24
C SER A 7 -11.58 -4.02 -16.39
N LEU A 8 -11.58 -4.57 -17.61
CA LEU A 8 -11.09 -3.89 -18.80
C LEU A 8 -11.88 -2.63 -19.17
N ARG A 9 -13.22 -2.63 -18.93
CA ARG A 9 -14.06 -1.43 -19.12
C ARG A 9 -13.78 -0.35 -18.08
N ARG A 10 -13.45 -0.74 -16.84
CA ARG A 10 -13.09 0.20 -15.77
C ARG A 10 -11.71 0.81 -16.00
N ILE A 11 -10.69 -0.01 -16.12
CA ILE A 11 -9.29 0.43 -16.21
C ILE A 11 -8.96 1.02 -17.60
N LYS A 12 -9.56 0.49 -18.69
CA LYS A 12 -9.36 0.94 -20.08
C LYS A 12 -7.90 1.06 -20.49
N PRO A 13 -7.09 -0.01 -20.39
CA PRO A 13 -5.64 0.05 -20.56
C PRO A 13 -5.17 0.59 -21.92
N HIS A 14 -6.01 0.47 -22.96
CA HIS A 14 -5.73 1.00 -24.31
C HIS A 14 -5.76 2.53 -24.40
N ARG A 15 -6.33 3.24 -23.40
CA ARG A 15 -6.38 4.71 -23.37
C ARG A 15 -5.08 5.34 -22.90
N PHE A 16 -4.26 4.60 -22.18
CA PHE A 16 -3.01 5.08 -21.62
C PHE A 16 -1.86 4.84 -22.61
N THR A 17 -1.61 5.81 -23.47
CA THR A 17 -0.59 5.73 -24.54
C THR A 17 0.67 6.51 -24.22
N ARG A 18 0.67 7.33 -23.17
CA ARG A 18 1.78 8.19 -22.75
C ARG A 18 2.13 7.92 -21.28
N PRO A 19 3.39 8.16 -20.87
CA PRO A 19 3.77 8.11 -19.47
C PRO A 19 2.87 9.00 -18.58
N ILE A 20 2.61 8.53 -17.37
CA ILE A 20 1.87 9.31 -16.38
C ILE A 20 2.82 10.32 -15.76
N ARG A 21 2.40 11.60 -15.76
CA ARG A 21 3.11 12.67 -15.07
C ARG A 21 2.83 12.53 -13.56
N ARG A 22 3.87 12.59 -12.75
CA ARG A 22 3.72 12.74 -11.30
C ARG A 22 3.04 14.07 -10.98
N ARG A 23 2.04 14.01 -10.10
CA ARG A 23 1.44 15.19 -9.53
C ARG A 23 2.38 15.86 -8.53
N SER A 24 2.26 17.17 -8.39
CA SER A 24 2.99 17.91 -7.37
C SER A 24 2.45 17.58 -5.96
N ARG A 25 3.19 17.93 -4.92
CA ARG A 25 2.77 17.71 -3.54
C ARG A 25 1.40 18.32 -3.23
N GLU A 26 1.15 19.51 -3.77
CA GLU A 26 -0.08 20.28 -3.57
C GLU A 26 -1.31 19.63 -4.21
N GLU A 27 -1.09 18.79 -5.23
CA GLU A 27 -2.14 18.04 -5.91
C GLU A 27 -2.44 16.70 -5.21
N LEU A 28 -1.67 16.31 -4.18
CA LEU A 28 -1.79 15.06 -3.45
C LEU A 28 -2.41 15.28 -2.07
N SER A 29 -3.16 14.31 -1.58
CA SER A 29 -3.77 14.35 -0.25
C SER A 29 -2.79 13.85 0.80
N PHE A 30 -2.15 14.76 1.53
CA PHE A 30 -1.28 14.43 2.66
C PHE A 30 -2.04 14.45 3.99
N VAL A 31 -1.53 13.66 4.96
CA VAL A 31 -1.99 13.71 6.36
C VAL A 31 -1.81 15.13 6.86
N GLN A 32 -2.87 15.69 7.45
CA GLN A 32 -2.85 17.04 8.00
C GLN A 32 -2.29 17.04 9.42
N PRO A 33 -1.70 18.16 9.89
CA PRO A 33 -1.17 18.27 11.26
C PRO A 33 -2.19 17.94 12.36
N SER A 34 -3.47 18.19 12.09
CA SER A 34 -4.57 17.84 12.98
C SER A 34 -5.56 16.93 12.24
N PRO A 35 -5.31 15.62 12.19
CA PRO A 35 -6.15 14.70 11.45
C PRO A 35 -7.54 14.61 12.10
N GLY A 36 -8.57 14.65 11.27
CA GLY A 36 -9.96 14.46 11.68
C GLY A 36 -10.46 13.01 11.54
N PRO A 37 -11.69 12.74 12.02
CA PRO A 37 -12.36 11.48 11.77
C PRO A 37 -12.53 11.23 10.29
N GLY A 38 -12.68 9.97 9.89
CA GLY A 38 -12.83 9.62 8.49
C GLY A 38 -12.95 8.13 8.29
N ARG A 39 -12.77 7.69 7.04
CA ARG A 39 -12.83 6.27 6.69
C ARG A 39 -11.72 5.49 7.36
N GLU A 40 -11.96 4.20 7.53
CA GLU A 40 -10.95 3.26 7.98
C GLU A 40 -9.72 3.30 7.06
N LEU A 41 -8.57 3.03 7.63
CA LEU A 41 -7.30 3.00 6.92
C LEU A 41 -6.97 1.57 6.51
N LEU A 42 -6.35 1.40 5.35
CA LEU A 42 -5.58 0.22 4.99
C LEU A 42 -4.10 0.61 4.99
N LEU A 43 -3.29 -0.07 5.79
CA LEU A 43 -1.89 0.27 5.94
C LEU A 43 -1.04 -0.38 4.84
N ASP A 44 -0.28 0.43 4.11
CA ASP A 44 0.77 -0.04 3.24
C ASP A 44 1.98 -0.55 4.05
N THR A 45 2.78 -1.45 3.49
CA THR A 45 3.97 -2.04 4.12
C THR A 45 4.93 -1.00 4.68
N CYS A 46 5.10 0.13 3.99
CA CYS A 46 5.99 1.19 4.44
C CYS A 46 5.59 1.81 5.80
N VAL A 47 4.30 1.78 6.16
CA VAL A 47 3.83 2.31 7.45
C VAL A 47 4.37 1.48 8.60
N TYR A 48 4.33 0.15 8.50
CA TYR A 48 4.88 -0.74 9.54
C TYR A 48 6.36 -0.51 9.73
N ILE A 49 7.11 -0.37 8.63
CA ILE A 49 8.56 -0.14 8.68
C ILE A 49 8.84 1.18 9.39
N ASP A 50 8.13 2.25 9.06
CA ASP A 50 8.34 3.57 9.65
C ASP A 50 7.94 3.60 11.13
N VAL A 51 6.85 2.92 11.52
CA VAL A 51 6.46 2.75 12.94
C VAL A 51 7.53 1.99 13.72
N LEU A 52 8.01 0.86 13.17
CA LEU A 52 9.06 0.04 13.81
C LEU A 52 10.39 0.81 13.98
N GLN A 53 10.67 1.74 13.09
CA GLN A 53 11.90 2.54 13.11
C GLN A 53 11.73 3.86 13.88
N GLY A 54 10.53 4.18 14.37
CA GLY A 54 10.25 5.46 15.03
C GLY A 54 10.30 6.66 14.07
N ASN A 55 10.07 6.43 12.78
CA ASN A 55 10.16 7.44 11.72
C ASN A 55 8.79 8.00 11.30
N THR A 56 7.72 7.65 12.01
CA THR A 56 6.38 8.21 11.75
C THR A 56 6.27 9.63 12.30
N PRO A 57 5.76 10.60 11.53
CA PRO A 57 5.49 11.94 12.05
C PRO A 57 4.29 11.93 13.01
N ALA A 58 4.24 12.90 13.90
CA ALA A 58 3.25 12.98 14.99
C ALA A 58 1.80 12.98 14.47
N GLU A 59 1.55 13.57 13.31
CA GLU A 59 0.23 13.57 12.65
C GLU A 59 -0.19 12.18 12.16
N VAL A 60 0.76 11.33 11.76
CA VAL A 60 0.49 9.92 11.40
C VAL A 60 0.18 9.12 12.66
N ASP A 61 0.94 9.30 13.74
CA ASP A 61 0.65 8.65 15.01
C ASP A 61 -0.71 9.07 15.57
N ALA A 62 -1.07 10.33 15.45
CA ALA A 62 -2.40 10.84 15.83
C ALA A 62 -3.49 10.21 14.97
N LEU A 63 -3.27 10.09 13.66
CA LEU A 63 -4.19 9.48 12.72
C LEU A 63 -4.44 7.99 13.02
N LEU A 64 -3.36 7.23 13.29
CA LEU A 64 -3.42 5.80 13.64
C LEU A 64 -4.15 5.54 14.96
N ARG A 65 -4.09 6.48 15.92
CA ARG A 65 -4.88 6.43 17.16
C ARG A 65 -6.35 6.79 16.95
N LEU A 66 -6.65 7.64 15.97
CA LEU A 66 -7.99 8.18 15.73
C LEU A 66 -8.86 7.28 14.85
N ARG A 67 -8.25 6.66 13.83
CA ARG A 67 -8.98 5.87 12.84
C ARG A 67 -8.65 4.38 12.96
N THR A 68 -9.64 3.56 12.67
CA THR A 68 -9.45 2.12 12.53
C THR A 68 -8.42 1.81 11.45
N ALA A 69 -7.37 1.07 11.81
CA ALA A 69 -6.39 0.55 10.89
C ALA A 69 -6.71 -0.92 10.56
N ASN A 70 -6.76 -1.24 9.28
CA ASN A 70 -6.88 -2.59 8.75
C ASN A 70 -5.56 -3.00 8.09
N HIS A 71 -5.32 -4.28 8.01
CA HIS A 71 -4.06 -4.90 7.61
C HIS A 71 -4.32 -5.89 6.49
N LEU A 72 -3.60 -5.78 5.37
CA LEU A 72 -3.77 -6.71 4.27
C LEU A 72 -2.70 -7.80 4.31
N ALA A 73 -3.10 -9.04 4.12
CA ALA A 73 -2.20 -10.20 4.17
C ALA A 73 -0.98 -10.05 3.24
N VAL A 74 -1.10 -9.37 2.10
CA VAL A 74 0.03 -9.12 1.19
C VAL A 74 1.09 -8.21 1.81
N CYS A 75 0.69 -7.18 2.58
CA CYS A 75 1.63 -6.31 3.29
C CYS A 75 2.32 -7.05 4.43
N VAL A 76 1.57 -7.88 5.16
CA VAL A 76 2.13 -8.75 6.20
C VAL A 76 3.11 -9.76 5.60
N ALA A 77 2.79 -10.34 4.43
CA ALA A 77 3.70 -11.25 3.73
C ALA A 77 5.01 -10.56 3.30
N GLU A 78 4.97 -9.28 2.92
CA GLU A 78 6.19 -8.51 2.65
C GLU A 78 7.07 -8.32 3.89
N LEU A 79 6.46 -8.06 5.05
CA LEU A 79 7.19 -7.97 6.31
C LEU A 79 7.84 -9.30 6.69
N THR A 80 7.07 -10.40 6.62
CA THR A 80 7.56 -11.73 7.00
C THR A 80 8.53 -12.33 6.00
N ARG A 81 8.56 -11.85 4.74
CA ARG A 81 9.59 -12.21 3.75
C ARG A 81 10.99 -11.98 4.30
N GLY A 82 11.17 -10.93 5.11
CA GLY A 82 12.42 -10.64 5.81
C GLY A 82 12.95 -11.82 6.63
N PHE A 83 12.06 -12.64 7.22
CA PHE A 83 12.47 -13.79 8.02
C PHE A 83 13.26 -14.82 7.21
N GLY A 84 12.87 -15.03 5.94
CA GLY A 84 13.60 -15.91 5.04
C GLY A 84 14.86 -15.30 4.40
N GLN A 85 14.99 -13.97 4.42
CA GLN A 85 16.11 -13.26 3.79
C GLN A 85 17.21 -12.87 4.76
N LEU A 86 16.91 -12.75 6.05
CA LEU A 86 17.88 -12.38 7.07
C LEU A 86 18.88 -13.52 7.30
N ASP A 87 20.19 -13.22 7.31
CA ASP A 87 21.21 -14.19 7.68
C ASP A 87 21.15 -14.43 9.20
N PRO A 88 20.84 -15.67 9.65
CA PRO A 88 20.71 -15.99 11.08
C PRO A 88 22.01 -15.82 11.86
N ARG A 89 23.16 -15.77 11.16
CA ARG A 89 24.48 -15.59 11.79
C ARG A 89 24.84 -14.12 12.06
N ARG A 90 24.08 -13.19 11.48
CA ARG A 90 24.35 -11.76 11.72
C ARG A 90 23.87 -11.35 13.13
N PRO A 91 24.71 -10.65 13.90
CA PRO A 91 24.27 -10.06 15.17
C PRO A 91 23.04 -9.16 14.97
N GLY A 92 22.06 -9.31 15.85
CA GLY A 92 20.81 -8.54 15.80
C GLY A 92 19.68 -9.13 14.95
N THR A 93 19.95 -10.13 14.10
CA THR A 93 18.89 -10.78 13.27
C THR A 93 17.75 -11.30 14.13
N GLU A 94 18.07 -11.99 15.23
CA GLU A 94 17.04 -12.53 16.14
C GLU A 94 16.17 -11.43 16.76
N ALA A 95 16.78 -10.32 17.17
CA ALA A 95 16.04 -9.19 17.73
C ALA A 95 15.10 -8.55 16.70
N ILE A 96 15.58 -8.33 15.48
CA ILE A 96 14.77 -7.79 14.38
C ILE A 96 13.60 -8.74 14.07
N THR A 97 13.87 -10.04 13.95
CA THR A 97 12.84 -11.05 13.68
C THR A 97 11.78 -11.06 14.77
N ARG A 98 12.18 -11.01 16.05
CA ARG A 98 11.26 -10.96 17.20
C ARG A 98 10.40 -9.69 17.18
N THR A 99 11.00 -8.54 16.87
CA THR A 99 10.27 -7.27 16.80
C THR A 99 9.21 -7.29 15.69
N ILE A 100 9.55 -7.78 14.50
CA ILE A 100 8.57 -7.90 13.39
C ILE A 100 7.49 -8.94 13.74
N ALA A 101 7.88 -10.08 14.34
CA ALA A 101 6.92 -11.12 14.75
C ALA A 101 5.88 -10.55 15.73
N GLN A 102 6.32 -9.78 16.74
CA GLN A 102 5.43 -9.14 17.69
C GLN A 102 4.41 -8.21 17.01
N VAL A 103 4.85 -7.38 16.05
CA VAL A 103 3.93 -6.51 15.30
C VAL A 103 2.89 -7.30 14.51
N VAL A 104 3.29 -8.44 13.93
CA VAL A 104 2.35 -9.29 13.19
C VAL A 104 1.39 -10.00 14.12
N GLU A 105 1.86 -10.49 15.28
CA GLU A 105 1.05 -11.17 16.30
C GLU A 105 0.07 -10.22 17.00
N ASP A 106 0.41 -8.93 17.12
CA ASP A 106 -0.44 -7.90 17.69
C ASP A 106 -1.59 -7.46 16.76
N ILE A 107 -1.58 -7.89 15.48
CA ILE A 107 -2.68 -7.61 14.56
C ILE A 107 -3.94 -8.37 15.00
N PRO A 108 -5.05 -7.65 15.33
CA PRO A 108 -6.27 -8.33 15.68
C PRO A 108 -6.80 -9.17 14.49
N PRO A 109 -7.18 -10.44 14.68
CA PRO A 109 -7.60 -11.31 13.58
C PRO A 109 -8.73 -10.74 12.70
N HIS A 110 -9.64 -9.98 13.30
CA HIS A 110 -10.75 -9.34 12.58
C HIS A 110 -10.34 -8.08 11.79
N ARG A 111 -9.08 -7.65 11.91
CA ARG A 111 -8.48 -6.55 11.14
C ARG A 111 -7.53 -7.03 10.06
N LEU A 112 -7.19 -8.31 10.06
CA LEU A 112 -6.37 -8.91 9.02
C LEU A 112 -7.27 -9.37 7.88
N GLU A 113 -7.12 -8.71 6.74
CA GLU A 113 -7.92 -8.92 5.54
C GLU A 113 -7.13 -9.68 4.47
N ALA A 114 -7.83 -10.39 3.62
CA ALA A 114 -7.27 -11.04 2.44
C ALA A 114 -7.96 -10.51 1.18
N ALA A 115 -7.17 -10.17 0.16
CA ALA A 115 -7.72 -9.79 -1.13
C ALA A 115 -8.42 -10.98 -1.80
N ASN A 116 -9.62 -10.77 -2.31
CA ASN A 116 -10.32 -11.78 -3.07
C ASN A 116 -9.74 -11.95 -4.49
N ALA A 117 -10.11 -13.02 -5.16
CA ALA A 117 -9.59 -13.35 -6.49
C ALA A 117 -9.84 -12.24 -7.52
N ASP A 118 -10.99 -11.56 -7.46
CA ASP A 118 -11.35 -10.51 -8.41
C ASP A 118 -10.39 -9.31 -8.27
N VAL A 119 -10.08 -8.91 -7.04
CA VAL A 119 -9.10 -7.85 -6.74
C VAL A 119 -7.71 -8.24 -7.23
N VAL A 120 -7.26 -9.46 -6.95
CA VAL A 120 -5.91 -9.93 -7.34
C VAL A 120 -5.76 -9.97 -8.86
N ILE A 121 -6.76 -10.48 -9.58
CA ILE A 121 -6.71 -10.56 -11.05
C ILE A 121 -6.73 -9.15 -11.66
N GLU A 122 -7.56 -8.25 -11.15
CA GLU A 122 -7.61 -6.88 -11.63
C GLU A 122 -6.34 -6.09 -11.31
N ALA A 123 -5.71 -6.35 -10.17
CA ALA A 123 -4.42 -5.76 -9.79
C ALA A 123 -3.32 -6.09 -10.80
N GLY A 124 -3.36 -7.26 -11.43
CA GLY A 124 -2.45 -7.59 -12.51
C GLY A 124 -2.52 -6.62 -13.71
N ILE A 125 -3.74 -6.18 -14.08
CA ILE A 125 -3.92 -5.18 -15.15
C ILE A 125 -3.38 -3.82 -14.71
N LEU A 126 -3.71 -3.38 -13.50
CA LEU A 126 -3.28 -2.09 -12.96
C LEU A 126 -1.76 -2.03 -12.78
N ALA A 127 -1.16 -3.07 -12.20
CA ALA A 127 0.28 -3.19 -12.04
C ALA A 127 1.04 -3.13 -13.37
N GLY A 128 0.55 -3.86 -14.39
CA GLY A 128 1.12 -3.81 -15.74
C GLY A 128 1.07 -2.42 -16.37
N LEU A 129 0.01 -1.65 -16.11
CA LEU A 129 -0.08 -0.25 -16.55
C LEU A 129 0.92 0.63 -15.79
N VAL A 130 0.98 0.54 -14.47
CA VAL A 130 1.93 1.32 -13.65
C VAL A 130 3.36 0.99 -14.08
N PHE A 131 3.69 -0.30 -14.24
CA PHE A 131 5.01 -0.72 -14.72
C PHE A 131 5.39 -0.04 -16.03
N ARG A 132 4.50 -0.06 -17.01
CA ARG A 132 4.73 0.51 -18.35
C ARG A 132 4.77 2.04 -18.34
N LEU A 133 3.89 2.70 -17.58
CA LEU A 133 3.67 4.14 -17.67
C LEU A 133 4.56 4.95 -16.72
N CYS A 134 5.08 4.33 -15.65
CA CYS A 134 5.93 4.99 -14.65
C CYS A 134 7.42 4.65 -14.82
N GLY A 135 7.78 3.88 -15.86
CA GLY A 135 9.17 3.52 -16.13
C GLY A 135 9.80 2.68 -15.02
N LEU A 136 9.03 1.75 -14.45
CA LEU A 136 9.57 0.81 -13.47
C LEU A 136 10.61 -0.09 -14.10
N GLN A 137 11.61 -0.49 -13.31
CA GLN A 137 12.71 -1.33 -13.77
C GLN A 137 12.39 -2.83 -13.59
N PRO A 138 12.99 -3.72 -14.40
CA PRO A 138 12.91 -5.16 -14.15
C PRO A 138 13.25 -5.49 -12.70
N GLY A 139 12.46 -6.40 -12.10
CA GLY A 139 12.54 -6.76 -10.68
C GLY A 139 11.60 -5.98 -9.77
N GLN A 140 10.90 -4.96 -10.27
CA GLN A 140 9.90 -4.20 -9.50
C GLN A 140 8.45 -4.70 -9.74
N GLU A 141 8.26 -5.75 -10.54
CA GLU A 141 6.94 -6.26 -10.94
C GLU A 141 6.11 -6.74 -9.73
N VAL A 142 6.76 -7.46 -8.81
CA VAL A 142 6.08 -7.99 -7.61
C VAL A 142 5.65 -6.84 -6.69
N ALA A 143 6.51 -5.85 -6.50
CA ALA A 143 6.17 -4.67 -5.70
C ALA A 143 4.98 -3.91 -6.32
N ALA A 144 5.01 -3.66 -7.64
CA ALA A 144 3.92 -3.01 -8.34
C ALA A 144 2.59 -3.79 -8.25
N LEU A 145 2.66 -5.14 -8.29
CA LEU A 145 1.48 -6.00 -8.12
C LEU A 145 0.93 -5.90 -6.70
N ASN A 146 1.78 -5.95 -5.68
CA ASN A 146 1.38 -5.83 -4.28
C ASN A 146 0.73 -4.48 -4.02
N ASP A 147 1.33 -3.38 -4.47
CA ASP A 147 0.77 -2.03 -4.36
C ASP A 147 -0.61 -1.93 -5.05
N ALA A 148 -0.76 -2.54 -6.23
CA ALA A 148 -2.04 -2.57 -6.95
C ALA A 148 -3.10 -3.38 -6.20
N ILE A 149 -2.72 -4.50 -5.55
CA ILE A 149 -3.63 -5.28 -4.69
C ILE A 149 -4.08 -4.42 -3.50
N VAL A 150 -3.16 -3.73 -2.82
CA VAL A 150 -3.48 -2.83 -1.70
C VAL A 150 -4.45 -1.74 -2.15
N TYR A 151 -4.17 -1.08 -3.27
CA TYR A 151 -4.98 0.00 -3.81
C TYR A 151 -6.42 -0.43 -4.13
N LEU A 152 -6.55 -1.52 -4.90
CA LEU A 152 -7.85 -2.02 -5.34
C LEU A 152 -8.65 -2.66 -4.20
N HIS A 153 -7.98 -3.31 -3.25
CA HIS A 153 -8.62 -3.86 -2.06
C HIS A 153 -9.20 -2.74 -1.17
N ALA A 154 -8.42 -1.70 -0.88
CA ALA A 154 -8.90 -0.54 -0.14
C ALA A 154 -10.09 0.12 -0.82
N MET A 155 -10.03 0.28 -2.15
CA MET A 155 -11.12 0.84 -2.93
C MET A 155 -12.39 -0.01 -2.84
N ALA A 156 -12.28 -1.34 -2.96
CA ALA A 156 -13.42 -2.26 -2.90
C ALA A 156 -14.11 -2.25 -1.53
N ASN A 157 -13.36 -2.01 -0.45
CA ASN A 157 -13.86 -1.97 0.93
C ASN A 157 -14.16 -0.54 1.42
N GLY A 158 -14.03 0.47 0.56
CA GLY A 158 -14.31 1.86 0.92
C GLY A 158 -13.32 2.46 1.93
N GLN A 159 -12.15 1.84 2.09
CA GLN A 159 -11.04 2.25 2.94
C GLN A 159 -10.19 3.34 2.27
N THR A 160 -9.27 3.92 3.04
CA THR A 160 -8.25 4.86 2.55
C THR A 160 -6.87 4.21 2.75
N VAL A 161 -6.07 4.09 1.69
CA VAL A 161 -4.68 3.64 1.83
C VAL A 161 -3.86 4.71 2.53
N LEU A 162 -3.11 4.33 3.55
CA LEU A 162 -2.09 5.18 4.18
C LEU A 162 -0.71 4.72 3.69
N THR A 163 0.02 5.61 3.01
CA THR A 163 1.32 5.27 2.40
C THR A 163 2.23 6.49 2.27
N ARG A 164 3.55 6.26 2.20
CA ARG A 164 4.53 7.24 1.75
C ARG A 164 4.99 7.05 0.30
N ASN A 165 4.54 5.96 -0.35
CA ASN A 165 4.86 5.68 -1.75
C ASN A 165 4.01 6.56 -2.69
N THR A 166 4.43 7.83 -2.82
CA THR A 166 3.73 8.77 -3.71
C THR A 166 3.81 8.39 -5.17
N ARG A 167 4.91 7.72 -5.61
CA ARG A 167 5.13 7.40 -7.02
C ARG A 167 4.07 6.46 -7.57
N ASP A 168 3.88 5.33 -6.94
CA ASP A 168 3.08 4.25 -7.49
C ASP A 168 1.59 4.47 -7.19
N PHE A 169 1.26 4.92 -5.98
CA PHE A 169 -0.13 5.21 -5.60
C PHE A 169 -0.69 6.48 -6.26
N ASP A 170 0.15 7.47 -6.59
CA ASP A 170 -0.27 8.60 -7.43
C ASP A 170 -0.67 8.12 -8.83
N ALA A 171 0.17 7.30 -9.46
CA ALA A 171 -0.14 6.73 -10.78
C ALA A 171 -1.41 5.88 -10.76
N MET A 172 -1.59 5.02 -9.75
CA MET A 172 -2.80 4.21 -9.60
C MET A 172 -4.05 5.09 -9.46
N SER A 173 -3.98 6.16 -8.69
CA SER A 173 -5.10 7.09 -8.51
C SER A 173 -5.43 7.92 -9.76
N GLN A 174 -4.49 8.09 -10.68
CA GLN A 174 -4.74 8.70 -12.00
C GLN A 174 -5.36 7.70 -12.99
N ILE A 175 -5.05 6.39 -12.86
CA ILE A 175 -5.63 5.33 -13.70
C ILE A 175 -7.03 4.95 -13.23
N VAL A 176 -7.22 4.83 -11.92
CA VAL A 176 -8.46 4.42 -11.25
C VAL A 176 -8.79 5.44 -10.16
N PRO A 177 -9.45 6.56 -10.49
CA PRO A 177 -9.60 7.71 -9.57
C PRO A 177 -10.58 7.48 -8.41
N GLU A 178 -11.28 6.36 -8.37
CA GLU A 178 -12.24 6.02 -7.31
C GLU A 178 -11.57 5.62 -5.99
N GLY A 179 -10.31 5.19 -6.04
CA GLY A 179 -9.52 4.83 -4.85
C GLY A 179 -9.13 6.07 -4.04
N ARG A 180 -8.92 5.87 -2.76
CA ARG A 180 -8.53 6.94 -1.83
C ARG A 180 -7.16 6.65 -1.25
N VAL A 181 -6.27 7.62 -1.32
CA VAL A 181 -4.92 7.55 -0.78
C VAL A 181 -4.66 8.75 0.11
N LEU A 182 -4.04 8.51 1.24
CA LEU A 182 -3.56 9.52 2.15
C LEU A 182 -2.04 9.34 2.28
N PHE A 183 -1.31 10.34 1.85
CA PHE A 183 0.14 10.32 1.84
C PHE A 183 0.73 10.90 3.11
N TYR A 184 1.94 10.48 3.46
CA TYR A 184 2.76 11.11 4.49
C TYR A 184 4.23 11.11 4.08
N GLU A 185 5.03 11.92 4.77
CA GLU A 185 6.49 11.90 4.68
C GLU A 185 7.05 11.41 6.00
N ARG A 186 8.04 10.54 5.97
CA ARG A 186 8.69 10.06 7.19
C ARG A 186 9.54 11.17 7.81
N LEU A 187 9.78 11.07 9.12
CA LEU A 187 10.82 11.87 9.79
C LEU A 187 12.17 11.54 9.13
N GLY A 188 12.98 12.60 8.93
CA GLY A 188 14.32 12.51 8.33
C GLY A 188 15.35 11.92 9.27
#